data_d44254d4d3d39d424ae810c306998892
#
_entry.id   d44254d4d3d39d424ae810c306998892
#
_cell.length_a   1.000
_cell.length_b   1.000
_cell.length_c   1.000
_cell.angle_alpha   90.00
_cell.angle_beta   90.00
_cell.angle_gamma   90.00
#
_symmetry.space_group_name_H-M   'P 1'
#
loop_
_entity.id
_entity.type
_entity.pdbx_description
1 polymer ?
#
loop_
_entity_poly.entity_id
_entity_poly.type
_entity_poly.pdbx_seq_one_letter_code
_entity_poly.pdbx_strand_id
1 'polypeptide(L)'
;MNLTVNNIHQYYGGSHILRDVSLEAKQGEVTVLLGRNGVGKTTLLKSLMGVVKVKTGSITWDGKELGNLPPWSRVDNGFAYVPQGREIFPRLTVEENLLIGAAKFSSPKNIPSYIYELFPILSDMKARRGGDLSGGQQQQLAIGRALMSQPELIILDEPTEGIQPSIIQDIGRCLRKLVDEMGITVLLVEQYYDFAKELSDNYIVMRRGEVVAQGKGVDMDINGVQEMISV
;
A
#
# COMPACT_ATOMS: atom_id res chain seq x y z
N MET A 1 -16.93 -3.57 -1.81
CA MET A 1 -16.17 -3.69 -0.52
C MET A 1 -15.43 -2.39 -0.25
N ASN A 2 -15.54 -1.82 0.93
CA ASN A 2 -14.84 -0.57 1.27
C ASN A 2 -14.04 -0.78 2.56
N LEU A 3 -12.82 -0.22 2.59
CA LEU A 3 -12.10 -0.01 3.84
C LEU A 3 -12.66 1.25 4.51
N THR A 4 -13.18 1.10 5.71
CA THR A 4 -13.68 2.23 6.49
C THR A 4 -12.95 2.28 7.83
N VAL A 5 -12.42 3.43 8.15
CA VAL A 5 -11.73 3.72 9.41
C VAL A 5 -12.49 4.84 10.10
N ASN A 6 -12.91 4.62 11.34
CA ASN A 6 -13.70 5.57 12.10
C ASN A 6 -13.02 5.92 13.42
N ASN A 7 -12.67 7.19 13.58
CA ASN A 7 -12.23 7.83 14.83
C ASN A 7 -11.13 7.03 15.55
N ILE A 8 -10.13 6.50 14.82
CA ILE A 8 -9.08 5.72 15.45
C ILE A 8 -8.09 6.62 16.19
N HIS A 9 -7.73 6.17 17.38
CA HIS A 9 -6.67 6.74 18.19
C HIS A 9 -5.59 5.68 18.43
N GLN A 10 -4.33 6.06 18.25
CA GLN A 10 -3.19 5.18 18.49
C GLN A 10 -2.11 5.90 19.28
N TYR A 11 -1.44 5.16 20.17
CA TYR A 11 -0.41 5.67 21.05
C TYR A 11 0.80 4.75 21.06
N TYR A 12 1.99 5.34 21.16
CA TYR A 12 3.21 4.66 21.57
C TYR A 12 3.60 5.16 22.96
N GLY A 13 3.39 4.33 24.00
CA GLY A 13 3.51 4.78 25.38
C GLY A 13 2.60 5.96 25.66
N GLY A 14 3.17 7.11 26.05
CA GLY A 14 2.44 8.35 26.29
C GLY A 14 2.23 9.22 25.04
N SER A 15 2.85 8.87 23.92
CA SER A 15 2.79 9.69 22.71
C SER A 15 1.56 9.36 21.86
N HIS A 16 0.66 10.34 21.68
CA HIS A 16 -0.54 10.23 20.86
C HIS A 16 -0.19 10.47 19.39
N ILE A 17 -0.16 9.40 18.60
CA ILE A 17 0.31 9.44 17.20
C ILE A 17 -0.84 9.62 16.21
N LEU A 18 -1.91 8.82 16.33
CA LEU A 18 -3.11 8.99 15.52
C LEU A 18 -4.22 9.58 16.38
N ARG A 19 -4.82 10.64 15.88
CA ARG A 19 -5.77 11.48 16.61
C ARG A 19 -7.03 11.62 15.80
N ASP A 20 -8.06 10.87 16.19
CA ASP A 20 -9.39 10.93 15.57
C ASP A 20 -9.35 10.71 14.04
N VAL A 21 -8.53 9.75 13.59
CA VAL A 21 -8.34 9.50 12.16
C VAL A 21 -9.54 8.73 11.62
N SER A 22 -10.20 9.33 10.62
CA SER A 22 -11.30 8.71 9.87
C SER A 22 -11.03 8.83 8.39
N LEU A 23 -11.20 7.72 7.65
CA LEU A 23 -11.01 7.67 6.21
C LEU A 23 -11.80 6.52 5.57
N GLU A 24 -11.99 6.60 4.27
CA GLU A 24 -12.55 5.54 3.45
C GLU A 24 -11.68 5.29 2.21
N ALA A 25 -11.43 4.01 1.89
CA ALA A 25 -10.90 3.60 0.59
C ALA A 25 -11.94 2.70 -0.09
N LYS A 26 -12.45 3.17 -1.25
CA LYS A 26 -13.53 2.51 -1.98
C LYS A 26 -12.97 1.40 -2.86
N GLN A 27 -13.76 0.33 -2.98
CA GLN A 27 -13.41 -0.80 -3.83
C GLN A 27 -13.15 -0.37 -5.26
N GLY A 28 -12.05 -0.90 -5.84
CA GLY A 28 -11.70 -0.64 -7.24
C GLY A 28 -11.32 0.81 -7.52
N GLU A 29 -10.90 1.57 -6.50
CA GLU A 29 -10.38 2.93 -6.62
C GLU A 29 -8.98 3.02 -6.01
N VAL A 30 -8.19 3.99 -6.49
CA VAL A 30 -6.93 4.41 -5.87
C VAL A 30 -7.22 5.53 -4.89
N THR A 31 -7.00 5.27 -3.60
CA THR A 31 -7.01 6.30 -2.57
C THR A 31 -5.57 6.64 -2.19
N VAL A 32 -5.17 7.89 -2.36
CA VAL A 32 -3.82 8.34 -2.02
C VAL A 32 -3.81 9.03 -0.66
N LEU A 33 -2.92 8.60 0.22
CA LEU A 33 -2.65 9.20 1.53
C LEU A 33 -1.38 10.04 1.45
N LEU A 34 -1.52 11.34 1.57
CA LEU A 34 -0.47 12.33 1.47
C LEU A 34 -0.11 12.93 2.84
N GLY A 35 1.12 13.36 2.98
CA GLY A 35 1.60 14.07 4.17
C GLY A 35 3.10 13.91 4.35
N ARG A 36 3.68 14.80 5.15
CA ARG A 36 5.14 14.82 5.42
C ARG A 36 5.58 13.60 6.22
N ASN A 37 6.91 13.42 6.29
CA ASN A 37 7.51 12.42 7.19
C ASN A 37 7.17 12.71 8.65
N GLY A 38 6.87 11.65 9.41
CA GLY A 38 6.58 11.76 10.84
C GLY A 38 5.15 12.17 11.19
N VAL A 39 4.26 12.42 10.23
CA VAL A 39 2.86 12.81 10.53
C VAL A 39 1.96 11.65 10.96
N GLY A 40 2.45 10.39 10.91
CA GLY A 40 1.69 9.21 11.36
C GLY A 40 1.24 8.25 10.26
N LYS A 41 1.59 8.48 8.98
CA LYS A 41 1.19 7.63 7.83
C LYS A 41 1.53 6.15 8.05
N THR A 42 2.80 5.83 8.30
CA THR A 42 3.25 4.44 8.53
C THR A 42 2.60 3.82 9.78
N THR A 43 2.31 4.63 10.83
CA THR A 43 1.57 4.15 12.00
C THR A 43 0.15 3.78 11.64
N LEU A 44 -0.51 4.58 10.80
CA LEU A 44 -1.84 4.27 10.26
C LEU A 44 -1.80 2.95 9.48
N LEU A 45 -0.85 2.78 8.54
CA LEU A 45 -0.73 1.54 7.77
C LEU A 45 -0.48 0.32 8.66
N LYS A 46 0.41 0.45 9.64
CA LYS A 46 0.65 -0.62 10.63
C LYS A 46 -0.60 -0.96 11.46
N SER A 47 -1.44 0.04 11.75
CA SER A 47 -2.72 -0.17 12.43
C SER A 47 -3.72 -0.89 11.51
N LEU A 48 -3.81 -0.50 10.24
CA LEU A 48 -4.64 -1.19 9.24
C LEU A 48 -4.22 -2.64 9.08
N MET A 49 -2.93 -2.93 9.07
CA MET A 49 -2.38 -4.28 8.98
C MET A 49 -2.44 -5.07 10.30
N GLY A 50 -2.93 -4.49 11.39
CA GLY A 50 -3.00 -5.17 12.69
C GLY A 50 -1.64 -5.40 13.36
N VAL A 51 -0.55 -4.78 12.88
CA VAL A 51 0.79 -4.82 13.48
C VAL A 51 0.81 -3.96 14.75
N VAL A 52 0.09 -2.84 14.71
CA VAL A 52 -0.06 -1.93 15.85
C VAL A 52 -1.55 -1.86 16.21
N LYS A 53 -1.84 -2.04 17.50
CA LYS A 53 -3.22 -1.98 18.01
C LYS A 53 -3.70 -0.53 18.10
N VAL A 54 -4.92 -0.28 17.65
CA VAL A 54 -5.62 0.96 17.93
C VAL A 54 -6.20 0.93 19.35
N LYS A 55 -6.22 2.08 20.01
CA LYS A 55 -6.75 2.19 21.37
C LYS A 55 -8.27 2.33 21.36
N THR A 56 -8.81 3.12 20.44
CA THR A 56 -10.24 3.37 20.25
C THR A 56 -10.52 3.58 18.77
N GLY A 57 -11.79 3.56 18.40
CA GLY A 57 -12.26 3.62 17.02
C GLY A 57 -12.44 2.25 16.40
N SER A 58 -12.76 2.21 15.12
CA SER A 58 -13.02 0.96 14.40
C SER A 58 -12.35 0.94 13.03
N ILE A 59 -12.01 -0.25 12.55
CA ILE A 59 -11.50 -0.53 11.22
C ILE A 59 -12.35 -1.65 10.65
N THR A 60 -13.07 -1.37 9.57
CA THR A 60 -13.94 -2.35 8.92
C THR A 60 -13.54 -2.55 7.46
N TRP A 61 -13.70 -3.76 6.96
CA TRP A 61 -13.58 -4.14 5.57
C TRP A 61 -14.87 -4.79 5.12
N ASP A 62 -15.55 -4.18 4.16
CA ASP A 62 -16.87 -4.62 3.69
C ASP A 62 -17.87 -4.85 4.84
N GLY A 63 -17.88 -3.90 5.80
CA GLY A 63 -18.74 -3.98 7.00
C GLY A 63 -18.27 -4.97 8.06
N LYS A 64 -17.26 -5.81 7.78
CA LYS A 64 -16.69 -6.73 8.76
C LYS A 64 -15.69 -5.99 9.64
N GLU A 65 -15.90 -6.02 10.96
CA GLU A 65 -14.97 -5.45 11.94
C GLU A 65 -13.64 -6.22 11.93
N LEU A 66 -12.57 -5.51 11.67
CA LEU A 66 -11.24 -6.07 11.71
C LEU A 66 -10.57 -5.81 13.06
N GLY A 67 -10.86 -4.67 13.69
CA GLY A 67 -10.41 -4.30 15.03
C GLY A 67 -8.97 -4.67 15.31
N ASN A 68 -8.77 -5.44 16.36
CA ASN A 68 -7.45 -5.92 16.80
C ASN A 68 -7.10 -7.32 16.27
N LEU A 69 -7.67 -7.74 15.13
CA LEU A 69 -7.23 -8.96 14.47
C LEU A 69 -5.74 -8.88 14.10
N PRO A 70 -5.01 -10.00 14.24
CA PRO A 70 -3.57 -10.03 13.94
C PRO A 70 -3.28 -9.90 12.42
N PRO A 71 -2.02 -9.61 12.04
CA PRO A 71 -1.66 -9.38 10.64
C PRO A 71 -2.05 -10.51 9.67
N TRP A 72 -1.88 -11.77 10.07
CA TRP A 72 -2.26 -12.89 9.21
C TRP A 72 -3.76 -12.93 8.91
N SER A 73 -4.60 -12.54 9.87
CA SER A 73 -6.04 -12.41 9.63
C SER A 73 -6.37 -11.29 8.64
N ARG A 74 -5.55 -10.23 8.56
CA ARG A 74 -5.69 -9.20 7.52
C ARG A 74 -5.44 -9.81 6.14
N VAL A 75 -4.38 -10.59 6.01
CA VAL A 75 -4.04 -11.29 4.76
C VAL A 75 -5.16 -12.27 4.37
N ASP A 76 -5.72 -13.01 5.32
CA ASP A 76 -6.85 -13.91 5.08
C ASP A 76 -8.12 -13.15 4.64
N ASN A 77 -8.29 -11.91 5.06
CA ASN A 77 -9.36 -11.00 4.61
C ASN A 77 -9.00 -10.19 3.37
N GLY A 78 -8.01 -10.60 2.59
CA GLY A 78 -7.69 -10.01 1.29
C GLY A 78 -6.79 -8.77 1.33
N PHE A 79 -6.09 -8.50 2.45
CA PHE A 79 -5.15 -7.40 2.52
C PHE A 79 -3.75 -7.83 2.09
N ALA A 80 -3.05 -6.98 1.34
CA ALA A 80 -1.61 -7.09 1.12
C ALA A 80 -0.92 -5.77 1.45
N TYR A 81 0.34 -5.84 1.85
CA TYR A 81 1.13 -4.68 2.25
C TYR A 81 2.52 -4.71 1.64
N VAL A 82 2.89 -3.61 1.02
CA VAL A 82 4.25 -3.34 0.54
C VAL A 82 4.83 -2.23 1.40
N PRO A 83 5.73 -2.54 2.34
CA PRO A 83 6.31 -1.56 3.25
C PRO A 83 7.32 -0.66 2.56
N GLN A 84 7.58 0.52 3.15
CA GLN A 84 8.73 1.34 2.82
C GLN A 84 10.01 0.51 2.93
N GLY A 85 10.94 0.68 1.99
CA GLY A 85 12.17 -0.12 1.95
C GLY A 85 12.02 -1.53 1.37
N ARG A 86 10.82 -1.87 0.81
CA ARG A 86 10.57 -3.08 0.00
C ARG A 86 10.57 -4.40 0.77
N GLU A 87 11.44 -4.54 1.78
CA GLU A 87 11.59 -5.74 2.63
C GLU A 87 11.60 -7.07 1.85
N ILE A 88 12.32 -7.12 0.71
CA ILE A 88 12.53 -8.35 -0.04
C ILE A 88 13.52 -9.26 0.71
N PHE A 89 13.48 -10.55 0.41
CA PHE A 89 14.45 -11.51 0.94
C PHE A 89 15.69 -11.54 0.04
N PRO A 90 16.81 -10.87 0.41
CA PRO A 90 17.91 -10.61 -0.50
C PRO A 90 18.70 -11.88 -0.89
N ARG A 91 18.66 -12.92 -0.05
CA ARG A 91 19.35 -14.20 -0.30
C ARG A 91 18.54 -15.19 -1.13
N LEU A 92 17.23 -14.99 -1.21
CA LEU A 92 16.33 -15.80 -2.01
C LEU A 92 16.30 -15.30 -3.46
N THR A 93 16.01 -16.20 -4.38
CA THR A 93 15.78 -15.84 -5.78
C THR A 93 14.50 -15.02 -5.94
N VAL A 94 14.30 -14.41 -7.11
CA VAL A 94 13.06 -13.73 -7.48
C VAL A 94 11.87 -14.69 -7.35
N GLU A 95 12.01 -15.91 -7.91
CA GLU A 95 10.96 -16.92 -7.85
C GLU A 95 10.61 -17.32 -6.42
N GLU A 96 11.61 -17.57 -5.57
CA GLU A 96 11.39 -17.89 -4.14
C GLU A 96 10.74 -16.72 -3.37
N ASN A 97 11.16 -15.49 -3.65
CA ASN A 97 10.52 -14.29 -3.06
C ASN A 97 9.03 -14.23 -3.42
N LEU A 98 8.68 -14.49 -4.69
CA LEU A 98 7.29 -14.49 -5.13
C LEU A 98 6.51 -15.63 -4.44
N LEU A 99 7.03 -16.84 -4.41
CA LEU A 99 6.37 -18.00 -3.79
C LEU A 99 6.06 -17.81 -2.30
N ILE A 100 6.93 -17.11 -1.54
CA ILE A 100 6.66 -16.76 -0.14
C ILE A 100 5.41 -15.90 -0.02
N GLY A 101 5.13 -15.00 -0.97
CA GLY A 101 3.91 -14.18 -0.97
C GLY A 101 2.61 -14.97 -1.02
N ALA A 102 2.67 -16.23 -1.45
CA ALA A 102 1.54 -17.16 -1.52
C ALA A 102 1.40 -18.05 -0.27
N ALA A 103 2.10 -17.73 0.83
CA ALA A 103 2.16 -18.57 2.04
C ALA A 103 0.79 -18.83 2.72
N LYS A 104 -0.24 -18.00 2.44
CA LYS A 104 -1.61 -18.26 2.94
C LYS A 104 -2.27 -19.47 2.28
N PHE A 105 -1.79 -19.92 1.13
CA PHE A 105 -2.33 -21.09 0.43
C PHE A 105 -1.55 -22.36 0.82
N SER A 106 -2.26 -23.44 1.03
CA SER A 106 -1.67 -24.72 1.50
C SER A 106 -0.61 -25.31 0.56
N SER A 107 -0.62 -24.95 -0.72
CA SER A 107 0.34 -25.42 -1.73
C SER A 107 0.44 -24.41 -2.87
N PRO A 108 1.20 -23.33 -2.71
CA PRO A 108 1.49 -22.43 -3.83
C PRO A 108 2.41 -23.16 -4.80
N LYS A 109 1.84 -23.70 -5.89
CA LYS A 109 2.62 -24.50 -6.85
C LYS A 109 3.20 -23.67 -7.99
N ASN A 110 2.53 -22.58 -8.36
CA ASN A 110 2.91 -21.79 -9.52
C ASN A 110 2.72 -20.30 -9.27
N ILE A 111 3.55 -19.51 -9.90
CA ILE A 111 3.38 -18.06 -9.98
C ILE A 111 2.40 -17.78 -11.11
N PRO A 112 1.27 -17.07 -10.85
CA PRO A 112 0.32 -16.72 -11.89
C PRO A 112 0.96 -15.91 -13.02
N SER A 113 0.58 -16.17 -14.29
CA SER A 113 1.17 -15.48 -15.45
C SER A 113 1.04 -13.96 -15.39
N TYR A 114 -0.07 -13.45 -14.84
CA TYR A 114 -0.30 -12.02 -14.76
C TYR A 114 0.78 -11.28 -13.95
N ILE A 115 1.48 -11.94 -13.00
CA ILE A 115 2.61 -11.33 -12.26
C ILE A 115 3.74 -10.98 -13.23
N TYR A 116 4.06 -11.88 -14.16
CA TYR A 116 5.09 -11.66 -15.17
C TYR A 116 4.62 -10.75 -16.32
N GLU A 117 3.32 -10.68 -16.57
CA GLU A 117 2.71 -9.72 -17.50
C GLU A 117 2.77 -8.29 -16.95
N LEU A 118 2.58 -8.12 -15.62
CA LEU A 118 2.75 -6.84 -14.94
C LEU A 118 4.22 -6.42 -14.85
N PHE A 119 5.11 -7.39 -14.60
CA PHE A 119 6.54 -7.17 -14.38
C PHE A 119 7.40 -8.16 -15.17
N PRO A 120 7.56 -7.97 -16.50
CA PRO A 120 8.29 -8.92 -17.36
C PRO A 120 9.72 -9.19 -16.89
N ILE A 121 10.38 -8.18 -16.31
CA ILE A 121 11.74 -8.30 -15.78
C ILE A 121 11.88 -9.39 -14.70
N LEU A 122 10.80 -9.67 -13.96
CA LEU A 122 10.82 -10.71 -12.92
C LEU A 122 10.88 -12.12 -13.55
N SER A 123 10.31 -12.30 -14.75
CA SER A 123 10.43 -13.55 -15.52
C SER A 123 11.86 -13.77 -15.98
N ASP A 124 12.48 -12.72 -16.53
CA ASP A 124 13.85 -12.80 -17.06
C ASP A 124 14.87 -13.07 -15.96
N MET A 125 14.57 -12.61 -14.73
CA MET A 125 15.48 -12.68 -13.59
C MET A 125 15.05 -13.71 -12.53
N LYS A 126 14.13 -14.62 -12.82
CA LYS A 126 13.54 -15.53 -11.83
C LYS A 126 14.53 -16.32 -10.97
N ALA A 127 15.66 -16.73 -11.56
CA ALA A 127 16.72 -17.47 -10.86
C ALA A 127 17.75 -16.55 -10.15
N ARG A 128 17.65 -15.22 -10.33
CA ARG A 128 18.57 -14.25 -9.72
C ARG A 128 18.18 -13.96 -8.28
N ARG A 129 19.16 -13.72 -7.41
CA ARG A 129 18.88 -13.33 -6.01
C ARG A 129 18.25 -11.95 -5.95
N GLY A 130 17.27 -11.77 -5.06
CA GLY A 130 16.60 -10.48 -4.86
C GLY A 130 17.56 -9.36 -4.50
N GLY A 131 18.61 -9.65 -3.72
CA GLY A 131 19.62 -8.65 -3.35
C GLY A 131 20.49 -8.14 -4.50
N ASP A 132 20.55 -8.86 -5.63
CA ASP A 132 21.32 -8.49 -6.82
C ASP A 132 20.50 -7.63 -7.81
N LEU A 133 19.25 -7.35 -7.50
CA LEU A 133 18.35 -6.52 -8.30
C LEU A 133 18.60 -5.04 -8.02
N SER A 134 18.35 -4.18 -9.03
CA SER A 134 18.29 -2.73 -8.82
C SER A 134 17.13 -2.35 -7.88
N GLY A 135 17.18 -1.15 -7.29
CA GLY A 135 16.12 -0.68 -6.40
C GLY A 135 14.72 -0.73 -7.02
N GLY A 136 14.57 -0.34 -8.29
CA GLY A 136 13.31 -0.40 -9.01
C GLY A 136 12.84 -1.84 -9.25
N GLN A 137 13.75 -2.76 -9.60
CA GLN A 137 13.43 -4.19 -9.77
C GLN A 137 13.03 -4.84 -8.42
N GLN A 138 13.68 -4.45 -7.33
CA GLN A 138 13.28 -4.88 -5.99
C GLN A 138 11.88 -4.39 -5.61
N GLN A 139 11.51 -3.18 -6.02
CA GLN A 139 10.17 -2.64 -5.81
C GLN A 139 9.12 -3.42 -6.60
N GLN A 140 9.39 -3.72 -7.88
CA GLN A 140 8.52 -4.57 -8.70
C GLN A 140 8.38 -5.97 -8.08
N LEU A 141 9.49 -6.54 -7.56
CA LEU A 141 9.46 -7.82 -6.84
C LEU A 141 8.62 -7.74 -5.57
N ALA A 142 8.72 -6.68 -4.78
CA ALA A 142 7.93 -6.49 -3.55
C ALA A 142 6.44 -6.40 -3.86
N ILE A 143 6.05 -5.66 -4.91
CA ILE A 143 4.66 -5.57 -5.36
C ILE A 143 4.20 -6.94 -5.90
N GLY A 144 4.97 -7.59 -6.76
CA GLY A 144 4.67 -8.93 -7.28
C GLY A 144 4.47 -9.96 -6.15
N ARG A 145 5.34 -9.95 -5.14
CA ARG A 145 5.20 -10.80 -3.95
C ARG A 145 3.91 -10.52 -3.18
N ALA A 146 3.52 -9.27 -3.01
CA ALA A 146 2.27 -8.90 -2.36
C ALA A 146 1.05 -9.42 -3.15
N LEU A 147 1.09 -9.32 -4.48
CA LEU A 147 0.03 -9.80 -5.37
C LEU A 147 -0.12 -11.33 -5.37
N MET A 148 0.92 -12.09 -5.01
CA MET A 148 0.83 -13.54 -4.86
C MET A 148 -0.18 -13.99 -3.80
N SER A 149 -0.54 -13.12 -2.86
CA SER A 149 -1.61 -13.40 -1.89
C SER A 149 -3.02 -13.22 -2.49
N GLN A 150 -3.15 -12.84 -3.76
CA GLN A 150 -4.43 -12.53 -4.42
C GLN A 150 -5.28 -11.56 -3.58
N PRO A 151 -4.79 -10.34 -3.35
CA PRO A 151 -5.46 -9.39 -2.47
C PRO A 151 -6.66 -8.73 -3.12
N GLU A 152 -7.60 -8.28 -2.29
CA GLU A 152 -8.69 -7.38 -2.65
C GLU A 152 -8.32 -5.91 -2.38
N LEU A 153 -7.40 -5.69 -1.42
CA LEU A 153 -6.81 -4.41 -1.08
C LEU A 153 -5.29 -4.53 -0.99
N ILE A 154 -4.57 -3.72 -1.76
CA ILE A 154 -3.13 -3.57 -1.63
C ILE A 154 -2.79 -2.20 -1.04
N ILE A 155 -1.96 -2.21 -0.01
CA ILE A 155 -1.45 -1.02 0.67
C ILE A 155 0.04 -0.88 0.31
N LEU A 156 0.42 0.30 -0.20
CA LEU A 156 1.82 0.60 -0.56
C LEU A 156 2.32 1.82 0.22
N ASP A 157 3.46 1.67 0.88
CA ASP A 157 4.09 2.72 1.68
C ASP A 157 5.30 3.29 0.92
N GLU A 158 5.13 4.47 0.31
CA GLU A 158 6.13 5.23 -0.44
C GLU A 158 6.88 4.39 -1.51
N PRO A 159 6.13 3.75 -2.45
CA PRO A 159 6.73 2.82 -3.40
C PRO A 159 7.66 3.46 -4.42
N THR A 160 7.68 4.80 -4.55
CA THR A 160 8.53 5.52 -5.50
C THR A 160 9.86 5.97 -4.92
N GLU A 161 10.07 5.80 -3.60
CA GLU A 161 11.27 6.29 -2.92
C GLU A 161 12.56 5.66 -3.47
N GLY A 162 13.50 6.52 -3.92
CA GLY A 162 14.81 6.08 -4.43
C GLY A 162 14.75 5.28 -5.72
N ILE A 163 13.72 5.52 -6.55
CA ILE A 163 13.49 4.80 -7.80
C ILE A 163 13.61 5.75 -9.00
N GLN A 164 14.11 5.23 -10.13
CA GLN A 164 14.24 5.97 -11.37
C GLN A 164 12.87 6.32 -11.98
N PRO A 165 12.72 7.49 -12.63
CA PRO A 165 11.45 7.95 -13.18
C PRO A 165 10.74 6.95 -14.12
N SER A 166 11.50 6.24 -14.96
CA SER A 166 10.92 5.22 -15.87
C SER A 166 10.24 4.09 -15.12
N ILE A 167 10.82 3.62 -14.01
CA ILE A 167 10.25 2.56 -13.18
C ILE A 167 9.05 3.08 -12.38
N ILE A 168 9.08 4.34 -11.96
CA ILE A 168 7.91 4.98 -11.30
C ILE A 168 6.70 4.95 -12.25
N GLN A 169 6.90 5.28 -13.54
CA GLN A 169 5.85 5.18 -14.54
C GLN A 169 5.35 3.74 -14.75
N ASP A 170 6.26 2.74 -14.74
CA ASP A 170 5.86 1.34 -14.83
C ASP A 170 5.00 0.91 -13.63
N ILE A 171 5.38 1.32 -12.42
CA ILE A 171 4.61 1.08 -11.20
C ILE A 171 3.24 1.75 -11.32
N GLY A 172 3.16 3.00 -11.78
CA GLY A 172 1.90 3.73 -11.99
C GLY A 172 0.96 2.97 -12.95
N ARG A 173 1.48 2.53 -14.10
CA ARG A 173 0.71 1.71 -15.05
C ARG A 173 0.24 0.39 -14.43
N CYS A 174 1.10 -0.26 -13.65
CA CYS A 174 0.72 -1.47 -12.92
C CYS A 174 -0.43 -1.20 -11.95
N LEU A 175 -0.35 -0.17 -11.11
CA LEU A 175 -1.38 0.15 -10.13
C LEU A 175 -2.72 0.47 -10.79
N ARG A 176 -2.73 1.24 -11.89
CA ARG A 176 -3.96 1.48 -12.65
C ARG A 176 -4.53 0.19 -13.23
N LYS A 177 -3.70 -0.69 -13.80
CA LYS A 177 -4.15 -2.00 -14.30
C LYS A 177 -4.74 -2.88 -13.22
N LEU A 178 -4.17 -2.88 -12.00
CA LEU A 178 -4.74 -3.61 -10.85
C LEU A 178 -6.14 -3.12 -10.51
N VAL A 179 -6.38 -1.82 -10.60
CA VAL A 179 -7.69 -1.21 -10.31
C VAL A 179 -8.65 -1.41 -11.48
N ASP A 180 -8.28 -1.00 -12.68
CA ASP A 180 -9.19 -0.88 -13.82
C ASP A 180 -9.57 -2.25 -14.42
N GLU A 181 -8.64 -3.22 -14.43
CA GLU A 181 -8.85 -4.54 -15.04
C GLU A 181 -9.11 -5.65 -14.02
N MET A 182 -8.55 -5.54 -12.80
CA MET A 182 -8.63 -6.59 -11.79
C MET A 182 -9.55 -6.24 -10.61
N GLY A 183 -10.02 -4.98 -10.50
CA GLY A 183 -10.92 -4.51 -9.45
C GLY A 183 -10.27 -4.47 -8.05
N ILE A 184 -8.93 -4.50 -7.98
CA ILE A 184 -8.19 -4.43 -6.71
C ILE A 184 -8.24 -3.00 -6.18
N THR A 185 -8.53 -2.84 -4.91
CA THR A 185 -8.48 -1.54 -4.22
C THR A 185 -7.04 -1.19 -3.90
N VAL A 186 -6.64 0.07 -4.09
CA VAL A 186 -5.29 0.54 -3.79
C VAL A 186 -5.33 1.65 -2.76
N LEU A 187 -4.62 1.46 -1.64
CA LEU A 187 -4.28 2.53 -0.70
C LEU A 187 -2.80 2.85 -0.86
N LEU A 188 -2.52 4.01 -1.46
CA LEU A 188 -1.16 4.46 -1.80
C LEU A 188 -0.73 5.56 -0.86
N VAL A 189 0.34 5.35 -0.11
CA VAL A 189 0.98 6.41 0.67
C VAL A 189 2.12 6.99 -0.12
N GLU A 190 2.12 8.30 -0.30
CA GLU A 190 3.12 8.99 -1.11
C GLU A 190 3.45 10.39 -0.58
N GLN A 191 4.64 10.87 -0.99
CA GLN A 191 5.09 12.25 -0.83
C GLN A 191 5.30 12.92 -2.19
N TYR A 192 5.48 12.13 -3.25
CA TYR A 192 5.65 12.63 -4.61
C TYR A 192 4.29 13.03 -5.19
N TYR A 193 4.00 14.34 -5.12
CA TYR A 193 2.68 14.90 -5.44
C TYR A 193 2.21 14.57 -6.85
N ASP A 194 3.06 14.76 -7.87
CA ASP A 194 2.65 14.58 -9.27
C ASP A 194 2.25 13.12 -9.55
N PHE A 195 3.02 12.16 -9.03
CA PHE A 195 2.69 10.73 -9.15
C PHE A 195 1.40 10.38 -8.41
N ALA A 196 1.24 10.90 -7.20
CA ALA A 196 0.04 10.70 -6.40
C ALA A 196 -1.21 11.25 -7.12
N LYS A 197 -1.10 12.47 -7.65
CA LYS A 197 -2.19 13.14 -8.38
C LYS A 197 -2.57 12.39 -9.65
N GLU A 198 -1.59 11.93 -10.44
CA GLU A 198 -1.83 11.17 -11.67
C GLU A 198 -2.65 9.89 -11.43
N LEU A 199 -2.44 9.24 -10.29
CA LEU A 199 -3.07 7.97 -9.97
C LEU A 199 -4.37 8.10 -9.17
N SER A 200 -4.58 9.21 -8.45
CA SER A 200 -5.63 9.28 -7.43
C SER A 200 -7.04 9.37 -7.99
N ASP A 201 -7.92 8.47 -7.56
CA ASP A 201 -9.38 8.66 -7.64
C ASP A 201 -9.86 9.47 -6.42
N ASN A 202 -9.25 9.23 -5.25
CA ASN A 202 -9.49 10.01 -4.03
C ASN A 202 -8.16 10.33 -3.34
N TYR A 203 -8.14 11.44 -2.60
CA TYR A 203 -7.00 11.82 -1.79
C TYR A 203 -7.37 12.05 -0.34
N ILE A 204 -6.40 11.87 0.54
CA ILE A 204 -6.45 12.13 1.97
C ILE A 204 -5.14 12.83 2.34
N VAL A 205 -5.21 13.92 3.10
CA VAL A 205 -4.02 14.62 3.61
C VAL A 205 -3.94 14.45 5.11
N MET A 206 -2.81 13.93 5.59
CA MET A 206 -2.50 13.83 7.02
C MET A 206 -1.51 14.88 7.47
N ARG A 207 -1.79 15.45 8.64
CA ARG A 207 -0.89 16.36 9.36
C ARG A 207 -0.99 16.15 10.86
N ARG A 208 0.15 15.96 11.53
CA ARG A 208 0.25 15.79 13.00
C ARG A 208 -0.68 14.71 13.58
N GLY A 209 -0.86 13.62 12.85
CA GLY A 209 -1.69 12.49 13.29
C GLY A 209 -3.18 12.62 13.02
N GLU A 210 -3.60 13.65 12.28
CA GLU A 210 -5.01 13.93 11.95
C GLU A 210 -5.21 13.97 10.42
N VAL A 211 -6.40 13.66 9.95
CA VAL A 211 -6.83 13.93 8.58
C VAL A 211 -7.29 15.39 8.51
N VAL A 212 -6.60 16.20 7.69
CA VAL A 212 -6.88 17.64 7.57
C VAL A 212 -7.62 18.01 6.28
N ALA A 213 -7.56 17.13 5.26
CA ALA A 213 -8.31 17.30 4.02
C ALA A 213 -8.54 15.93 3.37
N GLN A 214 -9.63 15.80 2.62
CA GLN A 214 -9.92 14.64 1.78
C GLN A 214 -10.88 15.04 0.67
N GLY A 215 -10.81 14.35 -0.48
CA GLY A 215 -11.66 14.68 -1.63
C GLY A 215 -11.34 13.79 -2.84
N LYS A 216 -11.87 14.22 -3.99
CA LYS A 216 -11.62 13.56 -5.27
C LYS A 216 -10.24 13.94 -5.82
N GLY A 217 -9.54 12.99 -6.47
CA GLY A 217 -8.22 13.22 -7.05
C GLY A 217 -8.20 14.40 -8.04
N VAL A 218 -9.24 14.55 -8.83
CA VAL A 218 -9.37 15.65 -9.80
C VAL A 218 -9.39 17.05 -9.17
N ASP A 219 -9.73 17.14 -7.88
CA ASP A 219 -9.85 18.40 -7.17
C ASP A 219 -8.57 18.77 -6.38
N MET A 220 -7.50 17.97 -6.46
CA MET A 220 -6.29 18.16 -5.64
C MET A 220 -5.65 19.53 -5.83
N ASP A 221 -5.52 20.02 -7.09
CA ASP A 221 -4.94 21.34 -7.37
C ASP A 221 -5.83 22.48 -6.85
N ILE A 222 -7.14 22.40 -7.13
CA ILE A 222 -8.11 23.42 -6.73
C ILE A 222 -8.16 23.55 -5.20
N ASN A 223 -8.00 22.42 -4.50
CA ASN A 223 -7.99 22.36 -3.04
C ASN A 223 -6.63 22.69 -2.39
N GLY A 224 -5.60 23.06 -3.19
CA GLY A 224 -4.29 23.45 -2.69
C GLY A 224 -3.57 22.32 -1.94
N VAL A 225 -3.76 21.07 -2.36
CA VAL A 225 -3.20 19.90 -1.67
C VAL A 225 -1.68 19.92 -1.68
N GLN A 226 -1.06 20.43 -2.76
CA GLN A 226 0.40 20.52 -2.87
C GLN A 226 0.98 21.44 -1.79
N GLU A 227 0.35 22.58 -1.51
CA GLU A 227 0.77 23.49 -0.46
C GLU A 227 0.58 22.87 0.94
N MET A 228 -0.49 22.09 1.16
CA MET A 228 -0.74 21.44 2.44
C MET A 228 0.34 20.43 2.83
N ILE A 229 0.98 19.78 1.84
CA ILE A 229 2.04 18.79 2.07
C ILE A 229 3.45 19.40 2.06
N SER A 230 3.60 20.64 1.59
CA SER A 230 4.89 21.34 1.46
C SER A 230 5.28 22.13 2.71
N VAL A 231 4.32 22.44 3.59
CA VAL A 231 4.51 23.33 4.79
C VAL A 231 4.85 22.54 6.06
#